data_67e5936790313c0381e124c2aac2ff09
#
_entry.id   67e5936790313c0381e124c2aac2ff09
#
_cell.length_a   1.000
_cell.length_b   1.000
_cell.length_c   1.000
_cell.angle_alpha   90.00
_cell.angle_beta   90.00
_cell.angle_gamma   90.00
#
_symmetry.space_group_name_H-M   'P 1'
#
loop_
_entity.id
_entity.type
_entity.pdbx_description
1 polymer ?
#
loop_
_entity_poly.entity_id
_entity_poly.type
_entity_poly.pdbx_seq_one_letter_code
_entity_poly.pdbx_strand_id
1 'polypeptide(L)'
;MKVLMFVTLDHVPASEQLIRSLSKEGYNGTIIPTEGMHHVFPQLSDSRSKAVSLAALTDDIPSGNFTLFIVLEEKDLEKLQEEIRSATVNFQKVKGGMFVLPVSCVEGFF
;
A
#
# COMPACT_ATOMS: atom_id res chain seq x y z
N MET A 1 19.12 -2.31 -13.24
CA MET A 1 18.15 -3.37 -12.96
C MET A 1 16.86 -2.76 -12.42
N LYS A 2 15.73 -3.27 -12.87
CA LYS A 2 14.45 -2.78 -12.38
C LYS A 2 13.97 -3.58 -11.19
N VAL A 3 13.28 -2.90 -10.30
CA VAL A 3 12.67 -3.50 -9.11
C VAL A 3 11.21 -3.09 -9.03
N LEU A 4 10.44 -3.90 -8.36
CA LEU A 4 9.02 -3.63 -8.09
C LEU A 4 8.86 -3.42 -6.60
N MET A 5 8.37 -2.26 -6.24
CA MET A 5 8.05 -1.96 -4.84
C MET A 5 6.55 -2.05 -4.62
N PHE A 6 6.18 -2.80 -3.60
CA PHE A 6 4.82 -2.83 -3.08
C PHE A 6 4.79 -2.02 -1.79
N VAL A 7 3.86 -1.11 -1.70
CA VAL A 7 3.65 -0.34 -0.47
C VAL A 7 2.18 -0.39 -0.13
N THR A 8 1.86 -0.98 1.00
CA THR A 8 0.49 -1.01 1.51
C THR A 8 0.39 -0.01 2.64
N LEU A 9 -0.59 0.88 2.58
CA LEU A 9 -0.75 1.95 3.55
C LEU A 9 -2.21 2.12 3.91
N ASP A 10 -2.46 2.51 5.17
CA ASP A 10 -3.77 2.98 5.57
C ASP A 10 -4.16 4.20 4.75
N HIS A 11 -5.43 4.31 4.41
CA HIS A 11 -5.93 5.43 3.66
C HIS A 11 -6.27 6.58 4.62
N VAL A 12 -5.32 7.47 4.81
CA VAL A 12 -5.43 8.64 5.68
C VAL A 12 -4.89 9.87 4.93
N PRO A 13 -5.16 11.10 5.40
CA PRO A 13 -4.65 12.29 4.70
C PRO A 13 -3.15 12.29 4.46
N ALA A 14 -2.37 11.78 5.40
CA ALA A 14 -0.91 11.72 5.24
C ALA A 14 -0.48 10.81 4.10
N SER A 15 -1.15 9.69 3.91
CA SER A 15 -0.82 8.80 2.80
C SER A 15 -1.26 9.38 1.46
N GLU A 16 -2.38 10.10 1.42
CA GLU A 16 -2.79 10.80 0.22
C GLU A 16 -1.76 11.86 -0.18
N GLN A 17 -1.24 12.60 0.79
CA GLN A 17 -0.20 13.59 0.53
C GLN A 17 1.06 12.95 0.00
N LEU A 18 1.45 11.81 0.55
CA LEU A 18 2.61 11.07 0.05
C LEU A 18 2.44 10.71 -1.42
N ILE A 19 1.29 10.19 -1.80
CA ILE A 19 1.00 9.82 -3.18
C ILE A 19 1.08 11.04 -4.10
N ARG A 20 0.57 12.18 -3.66
CA ARG A 20 0.65 13.42 -4.44
C ARG A 20 2.10 13.87 -4.64
N SER A 21 2.91 13.77 -3.59
CA SER A 21 4.34 14.09 -3.67
C SER A 21 5.07 13.19 -4.65
N LEU A 22 4.83 11.89 -4.58
CA LEU A 22 5.45 10.93 -5.48
C LEU A 22 5.07 11.20 -6.93
N SER A 23 3.81 11.52 -7.16
CA SER A 23 3.34 11.87 -8.50
C SER A 23 4.04 13.11 -9.04
N LYS A 24 4.20 14.14 -8.20
CA LYS A 24 4.90 15.36 -8.58
C LYS A 24 6.37 15.13 -8.91
N GLU A 25 6.98 14.17 -8.25
CA GLU A 25 8.38 13.80 -8.47
C GLU A 25 8.58 12.94 -9.72
N GLY A 26 7.48 12.56 -10.36
CA GLY A 26 7.53 11.79 -11.59
C GLY A 26 7.46 10.29 -11.43
N TYR A 27 7.22 9.79 -10.23
CA TYR A 27 7.02 8.37 -10.05
C TYR A 27 5.67 7.96 -10.63
N ASN A 28 5.68 6.90 -11.40
CA ASN A 28 4.47 6.31 -11.95
C ASN A 28 4.20 5.00 -11.24
N GLY A 29 2.98 4.83 -10.81
CA GLY A 29 2.60 3.62 -10.12
C GLY A 29 1.15 3.29 -10.34
N THR A 30 0.76 2.13 -9.88
CA THR A 30 -0.62 1.66 -9.90
C THR A 30 -1.10 1.55 -8.47
N ILE A 31 -2.29 2.07 -8.21
CA ILE A 31 -2.90 2.01 -6.89
C ILE A 31 -4.13 1.15 -6.96
N ILE A 32 -4.25 0.21 -6.03
CA ILE A 32 -5.47 -0.60 -5.88
C ILE A 32 -5.94 -0.56 -4.44
N PRO A 33 -7.26 -0.57 -4.22
CA PRO A 33 -7.79 -0.74 -2.87
C PRO A 33 -7.45 -2.14 -2.37
N THR A 34 -6.99 -2.24 -1.13
CA THR A 34 -6.66 -3.51 -0.50
C THR A 34 -7.17 -3.54 0.92
N GLU A 35 -7.29 -4.74 1.48
CA GLU A 35 -7.73 -4.93 2.85
C GLU A 35 -6.89 -6.00 3.53
N GLY A 36 -6.54 -5.75 4.79
CA GLY A 36 -5.87 -6.76 5.59
C GLY A 36 -6.83 -7.89 5.96
N MET A 37 -6.31 -9.09 6.12
CA MET A 37 -7.13 -10.24 6.48
C MET A 37 -7.92 -10.02 7.76
N HIS A 38 -7.29 -9.44 8.76
CA HIS A 38 -7.94 -9.19 10.05
C HIS A 38 -8.95 -8.05 10.00
N HIS A 39 -8.80 -7.16 9.04
CA HIS A 39 -9.75 -6.06 8.86
C HIS A 39 -11.04 -6.55 8.22
N VAL A 40 -10.92 -7.36 7.16
CA VAL A 40 -12.08 -7.88 6.43
C VAL A 40 -12.76 -9.00 7.19
N PHE A 41 -11.99 -9.88 7.79
CA PHE A 41 -12.49 -11.06 8.50
C PHE A 41 -11.99 -11.11 9.94
N PRO A 42 -12.36 -10.13 10.76
CA PRO A 42 -11.90 -10.12 12.16
C PRO A 42 -12.35 -11.34 12.93
N GLN A 43 -13.42 -11.99 12.49
CA GLN A 43 -13.96 -13.18 13.13
C GLN A 43 -13.17 -14.45 12.82
N LEU A 44 -12.24 -14.41 11.88
CA LEU A 44 -11.46 -15.60 11.52
C LEU A 44 -10.70 -16.16 12.73
N SER A 45 -10.34 -15.31 13.66
CA SER A 45 -9.67 -15.73 14.90
C SER A 45 -10.63 -15.97 16.07
N ASP A 46 -11.93 -15.75 15.86
CA ASP A 46 -12.95 -15.94 16.87
C ASP A 46 -13.91 -17.05 16.42
N SER A 47 -13.84 -18.19 17.10
CA SER A 47 -14.66 -19.35 16.77
C SER A 47 -16.16 -19.14 16.99
N ARG A 48 -16.53 -18.07 17.71
CA ARG A 48 -17.92 -17.74 17.94
C ARG A 48 -18.46 -16.76 16.91
N SER A 49 -17.64 -16.39 15.96
CA SER A 49 -18.03 -15.39 15.00
C SER A 49 -19.24 -15.85 14.21
N LYS A 50 -20.13 -14.91 13.97
CA LYS A 50 -21.27 -15.11 13.13
C LYS A 50 -20.91 -14.74 11.71
N ALA A 51 -21.73 -15.18 10.78
CA ALA A 51 -21.54 -14.78 9.39
C ALA A 51 -21.49 -13.26 9.30
N VAL A 52 -20.47 -12.75 8.63
CA VAL A 52 -20.33 -11.32 8.39
C VAL A 52 -21.21 -10.98 7.20
N SER A 53 -22.07 -9.97 7.36
CA SER A 53 -22.91 -9.54 6.26
C SER A 53 -22.05 -8.82 5.21
N LEU A 54 -22.46 -8.92 3.96
CA LEU A 54 -21.80 -8.23 2.88
C LEU A 54 -21.81 -6.71 3.09
N ALA A 55 -22.91 -6.19 3.66
CA ALA A 55 -23.01 -4.77 3.97
C ALA A 55 -21.99 -4.35 5.01
N ALA A 56 -21.76 -5.16 6.04
CA ALA A 56 -20.75 -4.86 7.06
C ALA A 56 -19.36 -4.84 6.47
N LEU A 57 -19.04 -5.77 5.57
CA LEU A 57 -17.76 -5.77 4.88
C LEU A 57 -17.61 -4.52 4.02
N THR A 58 -18.66 -4.12 3.34
CA THR A 58 -18.66 -2.93 2.49
C THR A 58 -18.47 -1.65 3.31
N ASP A 59 -19.08 -1.58 4.49
CA ASP A 59 -18.95 -0.42 5.35
C ASP A 59 -17.52 -0.22 5.85
N ASP A 60 -16.80 -1.32 6.08
CA ASP A 60 -15.42 -1.27 6.57
C ASP A 60 -14.41 -0.95 5.45
N ILE A 61 -14.72 -1.36 4.24
CA ILE A 61 -13.82 -1.18 3.10
C ILE A 61 -13.49 0.28 2.79
N PRO A 62 -14.45 1.24 2.85
CA PRO A 62 -14.16 2.63 2.50
C PRO A 62 -13.05 3.29 3.32
N SER A 63 -12.82 2.81 4.52
CA SER A 63 -11.76 3.33 5.38
C SER A 63 -10.52 2.45 5.38
N GLY A 64 -10.46 1.50 4.44
CA GLY A 64 -9.40 0.49 4.41
C GLY A 64 -8.07 1.02 3.90
N ASN A 65 -7.32 0.11 3.31
CA ASN A 65 -5.97 0.38 2.84
C ASN A 65 -5.93 0.53 1.34
N PHE A 66 -4.78 0.98 0.86
CA PHE A 66 -4.48 0.84 -0.56
C PHE A 66 -3.07 0.29 -0.72
N THR A 67 -2.81 -0.30 -1.88
CA THR A 67 -1.49 -0.80 -2.22
C THR A 67 -1.02 -0.10 -3.49
N LEU A 68 0.20 0.42 -3.41
CA LEU A 68 0.86 1.11 -4.50
C LEU A 68 1.93 0.18 -5.07
N PHE A 69 1.91 0.01 -6.39
CA PHE A 69 2.93 -0.75 -7.11
C PHE A 69 3.77 0.23 -7.90
N ILE A 70 5.07 0.25 -7.67
CA ILE A 70 5.98 1.12 -8.41
C ILE A 70 7.10 0.28 -8.99
N VAL A 71 7.28 0.38 -10.31
CA VAL A 71 8.42 -0.19 -10.98
C VAL A 71 9.44 0.92 -11.16
N LEU A 72 10.66 0.72 -10.68
CA LEU A 72 11.68 1.75 -10.73
C LEU A 72 13.07 1.14 -10.91
N GLU A 73 14.04 1.98 -11.23
CA GLU A 73 15.43 1.55 -11.28
C GLU A 73 15.95 1.31 -9.85
N GLU A 74 16.75 0.28 -9.70
CA GLU A 74 17.32 -0.05 -8.40
C GLU A 74 18.09 1.11 -7.78
N LYS A 75 18.74 1.94 -8.59
CA LYS A 75 19.49 3.10 -8.11
C LYS A 75 18.62 4.14 -7.40
N ASP A 76 17.33 4.18 -7.72
CA ASP A 76 16.40 5.14 -7.14
C ASP A 76 15.65 4.58 -5.92
N LEU A 77 15.83 3.29 -5.65
CA LEU A 77 15.08 2.59 -4.62
C LEU A 77 15.28 3.19 -3.23
N GLU A 78 16.53 3.41 -2.85
CA GLU A 78 16.84 3.89 -1.49
C GLU A 78 16.22 5.24 -1.22
N LYS A 79 16.27 6.13 -2.20
CA LYS A 79 15.67 7.46 -2.09
C LYS A 79 14.15 7.36 -1.88
N LEU A 80 13.49 6.51 -2.66
CA LEU A 80 12.05 6.32 -2.55
C LEU A 80 11.67 5.69 -1.21
N GLN A 81 12.42 4.68 -0.78
CA GLN A 81 12.18 4.05 0.52
C GLN A 81 12.31 5.06 1.67
N GLU A 82 13.34 5.91 1.60
CA GLU A 82 13.58 6.92 2.63
C GLU A 82 12.43 7.92 2.68
N GLU A 83 11.94 8.33 1.53
CA GLU A 83 10.80 9.24 1.45
C GLU A 83 9.54 8.63 2.08
N ILE A 84 9.30 7.36 1.82
CA ILE A 84 8.16 6.65 2.39
C ILE A 84 8.32 6.51 3.90
N ARG A 85 9.51 6.15 4.37
CA ARG A 85 9.78 6.05 5.82
C ARG A 85 9.55 7.39 6.52
N SER A 86 10.01 8.47 5.91
CA SER A 86 9.85 9.80 6.49
C SER A 86 8.38 10.22 6.55
N ALA A 87 7.64 10.00 5.48
CA ALA A 87 6.24 10.38 5.42
C ALA A 87 5.35 9.57 6.36
N THR A 88 5.70 8.31 6.59
CA THR A 88 4.93 7.41 7.45
C THR A 88 5.46 7.35 8.88
N VAL A 89 6.59 8.00 9.16
CA VAL A 89 7.33 7.92 10.42
C VAL A 89 7.60 6.44 10.74
N ASN A 90 8.29 5.78 9.80
CA ASN A 90 8.60 4.34 9.90
C ASN A 90 7.35 3.50 10.14
N PHE A 91 6.26 3.82 9.43
CA PHE A 91 4.95 3.14 9.53
C PHE A 91 4.31 3.22 10.90
N GLN A 92 4.69 4.22 11.71
CA GLN A 92 4.04 4.49 12.98
C GLN A 92 2.86 5.43 12.83
N LYS A 93 3.02 6.47 12.00
CA LYS A 93 1.96 7.45 11.76
C LYS A 93 0.97 6.95 10.72
N VAL A 94 1.47 6.35 9.65
CA VAL A 94 0.64 5.70 8.62
C VAL A 94 0.99 4.23 8.66
N LYS A 95 0.06 3.42 9.09
CA LYS A 95 0.30 1.98 9.22
C LYS A 95 0.38 1.33 7.86
N GLY A 96 1.20 0.31 7.77
CA GLY A 96 1.40 -0.45 6.55
C GLY A 96 2.78 -1.06 6.49
N GLY A 97 3.25 -1.27 5.30
CA GLY A 97 4.57 -1.84 5.07
C GLY A 97 4.94 -1.79 3.61
N MET A 98 6.17 -2.12 3.32
CA MET A 98 6.63 -2.20 1.95
C MET A 98 7.59 -3.37 1.78
N PHE A 99 7.63 -3.89 0.56
CA PHE A 99 8.63 -4.87 0.18
C PHE A 99 8.99 -4.68 -1.28
N VAL A 100 10.13 -5.23 -1.67
CA VAL A 100 10.71 -5.01 -2.99
C VAL A 100 11.07 -6.35 -3.59
N LEU A 101 10.78 -6.51 -4.88
CA LEU A 101 11.11 -7.70 -5.65
C LEU A 101 11.93 -7.30 -6.87
N PRO A 102 12.91 -8.11 -7.26
CA PRO A 102 13.59 -7.89 -8.53
C PRO A 102 12.65 -8.18 -9.69
N VAL A 103 12.78 -7.42 -10.77
CA VAL A 103 11.96 -7.60 -11.96
C VAL A 103 12.85 -7.99 -13.13
N SER A 104 12.57 -9.13 -13.71
CA SER A 104 13.38 -9.64 -14.81
C SER A 104 13.00 -9.05 -16.17
N CYS A 105 11.76 -8.60 -16.33
CA CYS A 105 11.29 -8.05 -17.59
C CYS A 105 10.15 -7.07 -17.35
N VAL A 106 10.17 -5.93 -18.04
CA VAL A 106 9.12 -4.92 -17.97
C VAL A 106 8.78 -4.47 -19.37
N GLU A 107 7.51 -4.46 -19.69
CA GLU A 107 6.98 -3.88 -20.92
C GLU A 107 5.80 -2.98 -20.57
N GLY A 108 5.74 -1.81 -21.19
CA GLY A 108 4.65 -0.87 -20.97
C GLY A 108 4.88 0.06 -19.80
N PHE A 109 3.80 0.68 -19.34
CA PHE A 109 3.82 1.66 -18.24
C PHE A 109 2.98 1.17 -17.06
N PHE A 110 3.45 1.49 -15.88
CA PHE A 110 2.77 1.10 -14.65
C PHE A 110 2.60 2.26 -13.72
#